data_e1da234a58d49346a430c24720bd0eed
#
_entry.id   e1da234a58d49346a430c24720bd0eed
#
_cell.length_a   1.000
_cell.length_b   1.000
_cell.length_c   1.000
_cell.angle_alpha   90.00
_cell.angle_beta   90.00
_cell.angle_gamma   90.00
#
_symmetry.space_group_name_H-M   'P 1'
#
loop_
_entity.id
_entity.type
_entity.pdbx_description
1 polymer ?
#
loop_
_entity_poly.entity_id
_entity_poly.type
_entity_poly.pdbx_seq_one_letter_code
_entity_poly.pdbx_strand_id
1 'polypeptide(L)'
;ERSRGLGDVYKRQAMTSALRGAARAFTTASAAPVSRAVPLTVAATVGVAGLSLYSLPSVQLEGPRTIAGEYQTANERSFIMIKPDGVSRQIVGKIVDRFESRGYKLVAIKSVVPSEQLAKEHYSDLASRPFFPSLVKYITQGTPVIAMVWEGKDVIRQGRRMVGATKPLEADPGSIRGQYAVSVGRNIIHASDGFDSATKEIGLWFNESELASYEPCTWGQIMADN
;
A
#
# COMPACT_ATOMS: atom_id res chain seq x y z
N GLU A 1 -35.89 18.88 38.04
CA GLU A 1 -36.59 17.63 37.81
C GLU A 1 -35.90 16.80 36.68
N ARG A 2 -35.32 15.68 37.12
CA ARG A 2 -35.17 14.37 36.47
C ARG A 2 -34.24 14.21 35.28
N SER A 3 -33.02 13.89 35.61
CA SER A 3 -32.19 12.95 34.82
C SER A 3 -32.67 11.50 35.03
N ARG A 4 -33.28 10.90 34.01
CA ARG A 4 -33.48 9.44 33.93
C ARG A 4 -33.36 9.02 32.48
N GLY A 5 -32.41 8.07 32.18
CA GLY A 5 -32.54 7.29 30.99
C GLY A 5 -31.29 7.07 30.11
N LEU A 6 -30.09 6.90 30.67
CA LEU A 6 -28.92 6.43 29.89
C LEU A 6 -28.32 5.12 30.46
N GLY A 7 -28.93 4.55 31.51
CA GLY A 7 -28.45 3.34 32.17
C GLY A 7 -29.00 2.02 31.62
N ASP A 8 -30.09 2.02 30.86
CA ASP A 8 -30.81 0.79 30.48
C ASP A 8 -30.48 0.22 29.11
N VAL A 9 -29.75 0.95 28.27
CA VAL A 9 -29.38 0.46 26.94
C VAL A 9 -28.15 -0.48 26.99
N TYR A 10 -27.28 -0.34 27.99
CA TYR A 10 -26.06 -1.17 28.12
C TYR A 10 -26.26 -2.50 28.87
N LYS A 11 -27.40 -2.72 29.52
CA LYS A 11 -27.66 -3.98 30.25
C LYS A 11 -28.33 -5.08 29.43
N ARG A 12 -28.76 -4.83 28.20
CA ARG A 12 -29.40 -5.84 27.34
C ARG A 12 -28.47 -6.54 26.33
N GLN A 13 -27.20 -6.14 26.21
CA GLN A 13 -26.24 -6.79 25.28
C GLN A 13 -25.28 -7.80 25.96
N ALA A 14 -25.38 -8.01 27.26
CA ALA A 14 -24.48 -8.91 27.99
C ALA A 14 -25.04 -10.32 28.28
N MET A 15 -26.17 -10.73 27.69
CA MET A 15 -26.84 -12.00 28.06
C MET A 15 -27.20 -12.93 26.90
N THR A 16 -26.44 -12.95 25.80
CA THR A 16 -26.61 -13.99 24.77
C THR A 16 -25.29 -14.43 24.13
N SER A 17 -24.35 -14.88 24.96
CA SER A 17 -23.18 -15.60 24.46
C SER A 17 -22.67 -16.60 25.46
N ALA A 18 -23.51 -17.58 25.78
CA ALA A 18 -23.06 -18.83 26.39
C ALA A 18 -23.85 -20.00 25.77
N LEU A 19 -23.15 -20.95 25.23
CA LEU A 19 -23.55 -22.24 24.69
C LEU A 19 -23.40 -22.36 23.14
N ARG A 20 -22.24 -22.87 22.74
CA ARG A 20 -22.08 -24.22 22.15
C ARG A 20 -20.64 -24.40 21.64
N GLY A 21 -19.87 -25.13 22.48
CA GLY A 21 -18.65 -25.78 22.03
C GLY A 21 -19.01 -27.00 21.16
N ALA A 22 -18.31 -27.11 20.04
CA ALA A 22 -18.15 -28.38 19.34
C ALA A 22 -16.75 -28.39 18.73
N ALA A 23 -15.83 -29.09 19.39
CA ALA A 23 -14.53 -29.44 18.86
C ALA A 23 -14.69 -30.29 17.60
N ARG A 24 -14.09 -29.85 16.49
CA ARG A 24 -13.76 -30.71 15.34
C ARG A 24 -12.25 -30.75 15.21
N ALA A 25 -11.70 -31.89 15.55
CA ALA A 25 -10.33 -32.25 15.24
C ALA A 25 -10.14 -32.33 13.74
N PHE A 26 -9.21 -31.55 13.18
CA PHE A 26 -8.71 -31.73 11.84
C PHE A 26 -7.44 -32.56 11.91
N THR A 27 -7.56 -33.76 11.38
CA THR A 27 -6.47 -34.69 11.12
C THR A 27 -5.54 -34.09 10.03
N THR A 28 -4.27 -33.98 10.38
CA THR A 28 -3.18 -33.64 9.46
C THR A 28 -2.95 -34.77 8.48
N ALA A 29 -3.23 -34.59 7.20
CA ALA A 29 -2.77 -35.45 6.12
C ALA A 29 -1.51 -34.85 5.52
N SER A 30 -0.39 -35.53 5.75
CA SER A 30 0.89 -35.31 5.10
C SER A 30 0.79 -35.69 3.62
N ALA A 31 1.00 -34.76 2.70
CA ALA A 31 1.14 -35.04 1.29
C ALA A 31 2.62 -34.97 0.87
N ALA A 32 3.16 -36.10 0.45
CA ALA A 32 4.48 -36.24 -0.13
C ALA A 32 4.56 -35.65 -1.55
N PRO A 33 5.75 -35.23 -2.04
CA PRO A 33 5.90 -34.64 -3.36
C PRO A 33 5.87 -35.72 -4.45
N VAL A 34 4.95 -35.59 -5.41
CA VAL A 34 4.92 -36.42 -6.63
C VAL A 34 5.58 -35.66 -7.75
N SER A 35 6.85 -36.03 -7.98
CA SER A 35 7.55 -35.74 -9.24
C SER A 35 7.08 -36.74 -10.28
N ARG A 36 6.41 -36.31 -11.35
CA ARG A 36 6.25 -37.08 -12.59
C ARG A 36 6.26 -36.13 -13.78
N ALA A 37 7.41 -36.14 -14.45
CA ALA A 37 7.52 -35.68 -15.82
C ALA A 37 6.77 -36.66 -16.75
N VAL A 38 5.83 -36.15 -17.54
CA VAL A 38 5.13 -36.90 -18.58
C VAL A 38 5.72 -36.45 -19.93
N PRO A 39 6.30 -37.36 -20.75
CA PRO A 39 6.76 -37.01 -22.09
C PRO A 39 5.55 -36.84 -23.02
N LEU A 40 5.43 -35.69 -23.66
CA LEU A 40 4.41 -35.38 -24.65
C LEU A 40 4.82 -35.98 -26.00
N THR A 41 4.27 -37.14 -26.36
CA THR A 41 4.35 -37.70 -27.72
C THR A 41 3.27 -37.05 -28.57
N VAL A 42 3.68 -36.24 -29.53
CA VAL A 42 2.78 -35.64 -30.53
C VAL A 42 2.60 -36.66 -31.66
N ALA A 43 1.42 -37.23 -31.79
CA ALA A 43 0.99 -37.95 -32.97
C ALA A 43 0.37 -36.95 -33.96
N ALA A 44 1.00 -36.78 -35.11
CA ALA A 44 0.50 -35.94 -36.19
C ALA A 44 -0.54 -36.72 -36.99
N THR A 45 -1.83 -36.33 -36.92
CA THR A 45 -2.86 -36.71 -37.88
C THR A 45 -3.17 -35.51 -38.78
N VAL A 46 -2.84 -35.65 -40.06
CA VAL A 46 -3.15 -34.65 -41.09
C VAL A 46 -4.61 -34.82 -41.49
N GLY A 47 -5.43 -33.82 -41.08
CA GLY A 47 -6.79 -33.65 -41.55
C GLY A 47 -7.01 -32.22 -42.05
N VAL A 48 -7.14 -32.04 -43.36
CA VAL A 48 -7.42 -30.75 -44.01
C VAL A 48 -8.88 -30.37 -43.78
N ALA A 49 -9.17 -29.47 -42.84
CA ALA A 49 -10.38 -28.66 -42.86
C ALA A 49 -10.23 -27.49 -41.87
N GLY A 50 -10.30 -26.27 -42.39
CA GLY A 50 -10.65 -25.06 -41.62
C GLY A 50 -9.61 -24.59 -40.57
N LEU A 51 -8.58 -23.86 -40.99
CA LEU A 51 -7.70 -23.09 -40.09
C LEU A 51 -8.51 -21.94 -39.43
N SER A 52 -9.19 -22.24 -38.32
CA SER A 52 -9.54 -21.21 -37.35
C SER A 52 -8.29 -20.93 -36.53
N LEU A 53 -7.64 -19.80 -36.80
CA LEU A 53 -6.55 -19.30 -35.98
C LEU A 53 -7.10 -18.91 -34.60
N TYR A 54 -7.19 -19.87 -33.68
CA TYR A 54 -7.27 -19.55 -32.28
C TYR A 54 -5.92 -18.91 -31.90
N SER A 55 -5.92 -17.59 -31.78
CA SER A 55 -4.81 -16.89 -31.12
C SER A 55 -4.77 -17.40 -29.67
N LEU A 56 -3.80 -18.24 -29.37
CA LEU A 56 -3.48 -18.58 -27.99
C LEU A 56 -3.18 -17.26 -27.27
N PRO A 57 -3.77 -17.05 -26.07
CA PRO A 57 -3.40 -15.89 -25.29
C PRO A 57 -1.87 -15.94 -25.12
N SER A 58 -1.20 -14.86 -25.52
CA SER A 58 0.23 -14.71 -25.29
C SER A 58 0.43 -14.75 -23.78
N VAL A 59 1.02 -15.84 -23.27
CA VAL A 59 1.53 -15.89 -21.92
C VAL A 59 2.69 -14.88 -21.90
N GLN A 60 2.42 -13.66 -21.52
CA GLN A 60 3.46 -12.73 -21.13
C GLN A 60 4.13 -13.35 -19.91
N LEU A 61 5.37 -13.79 -20.07
CA LEU A 61 6.26 -14.08 -18.96
C LEU A 61 6.45 -12.74 -18.23
N GLU A 62 5.60 -12.52 -17.21
CA GLU A 62 5.81 -11.41 -16.30
C GLU A 62 7.20 -11.60 -15.69
N GLY A 63 8.09 -10.63 -15.92
CA GLY A 63 9.38 -10.58 -15.24
C GLY A 63 9.19 -10.60 -13.72
N PRO A 64 10.23 -10.89 -12.94
CA PRO A 64 10.11 -10.93 -11.49
C PRO A 64 9.54 -9.58 -11.01
N ARG A 65 8.32 -9.61 -10.47
CA ARG A 65 7.68 -8.43 -9.89
C ARG A 65 8.54 -7.96 -8.73
N THR A 66 9.02 -6.73 -8.79
CA THR A 66 9.70 -6.12 -7.66
C THR A 66 8.67 -5.78 -6.56
N ILE A 67 9.13 -5.51 -5.35
CA ILE A 67 8.24 -5.09 -4.25
C ILE A 67 7.47 -3.79 -4.60
N ALA A 68 8.04 -2.96 -5.48
CA ALA A 68 7.41 -1.76 -6.04
C ALA A 68 6.51 -2.04 -7.26
N GLY A 69 6.24 -3.32 -7.55
CA GLY A 69 5.42 -3.72 -8.69
C GLY A 69 6.16 -3.60 -10.01
N GLU A 70 5.48 -3.10 -11.03
CA GLU A 70 5.99 -2.95 -12.38
C GLU A 70 5.85 -1.50 -12.85
N TYR A 71 6.98 -0.89 -13.21
CA TYR A 71 7.06 0.53 -13.55
C TYR A 71 6.15 0.90 -14.74
N GLN A 72 5.43 1.99 -14.61
CA GLN A 72 4.49 2.54 -15.61
C GLN A 72 3.30 1.63 -15.97
N THR A 73 2.99 0.63 -15.16
CA THR A 73 1.79 -0.19 -15.29
C THR A 73 0.75 0.15 -14.22
N ALA A 74 -0.42 -0.50 -14.29
CA ALA A 74 -1.44 -0.43 -13.23
C ALA A 74 -0.98 -1.08 -11.90
N ASN A 75 0.11 -1.84 -11.93
CA ASN A 75 0.72 -2.51 -10.78
C ASN A 75 1.90 -1.74 -10.18
N GLU A 76 2.18 -0.52 -10.66
CA GLU A 76 3.21 0.34 -10.07
C GLU A 76 2.84 0.71 -8.64
N ARG A 77 3.81 0.67 -7.71
CA ARG A 77 3.61 0.99 -6.29
C ARG A 77 4.48 2.14 -5.85
N SER A 78 3.93 2.97 -4.97
CA SER A 78 4.63 4.07 -4.32
C SER A 78 4.55 3.95 -2.81
N PHE A 79 5.65 4.28 -2.13
CA PHE A 79 5.64 4.46 -0.68
C PHE A 79 5.19 5.87 -0.34
N ILE A 80 4.21 5.98 0.54
CA ILE A 80 3.69 7.24 1.07
C ILE A 80 3.72 7.18 2.59
N MET A 81 4.25 8.24 3.24
CA MET A 81 4.29 8.27 4.71
C MET A 81 3.75 9.61 5.23
N ILE A 82 2.71 9.53 6.06
CA ILE A 82 2.24 10.70 6.81
C ILE A 82 3.16 10.88 8.01
N LYS A 83 3.76 12.05 8.12
CA LYS A 83 4.71 12.41 9.16
C LYS A 83 4.03 12.69 10.51
N PRO A 84 4.79 12.77 11.62
CA PRO A 84 4.24 13.01 12.95
C PRO A 84 3.34 14.24 13.04
N ASP A 85 3.65 15.32 12.31
CA ASP A 85 2.82 16.53 12.28
C ASP A 85 1.46 16.31 11.61
N GLY A 86 1.38 15.49 10.56
CA GLY A 86 0.11 15.11 9.92
C GLY A 86 -0.74 14.23 10.82
N VAL A 87 -0.11 13.30 11.56
CA VAL A 87 -0.80 12.43 12.53
C VAL A 87 -1.32 13.26 13.71
N SER A 88 -0.47 14.10 14.31
CA SER A 88 -0.86 14.97 15.43
C SER A 88 -2.02 15.91 15.07
N ARG A 89 -2.13 16.32 13.83
CA ARG A 89 -3.22 17.16 13.32
C ARG A 89 -4.48 16.39 12.96
N GLN A 90 -4.49 15.07 13.13
CA GLN A 90 -5.65 14.19 12.88
C GLN A 90 -6.21 14.32 11.44
N ILE A 91 -5.30 14.46 10.46
CA ILE A 91 -5.67 14.57 9.04
C ILE A 91 -5.37 13.30 8.24
N VAL A 92 -5.07 12.17 8.90
CA VAL A 92 -4.76 10.88 8.26
C VAL A 92 -5.87 10.47 7.30
N GLY A 93 -7.13 10.42 7.77
CA GLY A 93 -8.27 10.03 6.94
C GLY A 93 -8.45 10.92 5.71
N LYS A 94 -8.22 12.25 5.85
CA LYS A 94 -8.31 13.19 4.72
C LYS A 94 -7.22 12.92 3.65
N ILE A 95 -6.05 12.45 4.06
CA ILE A 95 -4.96 12.12 3.14
C ILE A 95 -5.23 10.78 2.46
N VAL A 96 -5.68 9.77 3.22
CA VAL A 96 -6.08 8.46 2.66
C VAL A 96 -7.18 8.63 1.62
N ASP A 97 -8.23 9.38 1.95
CA ASP A 97 -9.35 9.70 1.05
C ASP A 97 -8.87 10.31 -0.29
N ARG A 98 -7.84 11.15 -0.28
CA ARG A 98 -7.27 11.74 -1.51
C ARG A 98 -6.73 10.69 -2.48
N PHE A 99 -6.08 9.65 -1.97
CA PHE A 99 -5.53 8.57 -2.79
C PHE A 99 -6.62 7.60 -3.25
N GLU A 100 -7.55 7.23 -2.37
CA GLU A 100 -8.70 6.38 -2.71
C GLU A 100 -9.62 7.06 -3.73
N SER A 101 -9.99 8.32 -3.52
CA SER A 101 -10.79 9.12 -4.46
C SER A 101 -10.15 9.29 -5.82
N ARG A 102 -8.80 9.21 -5.90
CA ARG A 102 -8.07 9.21 -7.16
C ARG A 102 -8.14 7.87 -7.91
N GLY A 103 -8.59 6.80 -7.22
CA GLY A 103 -8.69 5.45 -7.77
C GLY A 103 -7.47 4.57 -7.50
N TYR A 104 -6.56 4.98 -6.61
CA TYR A 104 -5.42 4.15 -6.21
C TYR A 104 -5.82 3.10 -5.20
N LYS A 105 -5.17 1.94 -5.28
CA LYS A 105 -5.39 0.80 -4.39
C LYS A 105 -4.44 0.85 -3.19
N LEU A 106 -4.99 0.77 -1.96
CA LEU A 106 -4.21 0.69 -0.75
C LEU A 106 -3.70 -0.75 -0.55
N VAL A 107 -2.41 -0.96 -0.73
CA VAL A 107 -1.76 -2.28 -0.63
C VAL A 107 -1.31 -2.58 0.79
N ALA A 108 -0.83 -1.58 1.51
CA ALA A 108 -0.44 -1.73 2.92
C ALA A 108 -0.59 -0.41 3.67
N ILE A 109 -0.88 -0.52 4.97
CA ILE A 109 -0.93 0.62 5.90
C ILE A 109 -0.53 0.16 7.29
N LYS A 110 0.32 0.94 7.96
CA LYS A 110 0.62 0.73 9.38
C LYS A 110 0.98 2.02 10.11
N SER A 111 0.64 2.05 11.39
CA SER A 111 1.04 3.11 12.33
C SER A 111 2.25 2.63 13.12
N VAL A 112 3.35 3.36 13.09
CA VAL A 112 4.59 2.97 13.75
C VAL A 112 5.39 4.19 14.20
N VAL A 113 6.03 4.09 15.37
CA VAL A 113 7.09 5.01 15.78
C VAL A 113 8.40 4.42 15.28
N PRO A 114 9.06 5.00 14.27
CA PRO A 114 10.25 4.41 13.69
C PRO A 114 11.41 4.46 14.67
N SER A 115 12.29 3.44 14.61
CA SER A 115 13.57 3.48 15.28
C SER A 115 14.48 4.52 14.65
N GLU A 116 15.50 4.97 15.39
CA GLU A 116 16.51 5.90 14.86
C GLU A 116 17.26 5.30 13.68
N GLN A 117 17.53 3.99 13.71
CA GLN A 117 18.17 3.28 12.61
C GLN A 117 17.29 3.32 11.35
N LEU A 118 16.01 2.95 11.46
CA LEU A 118 15.06 2.97 10.35
C LEU A 118 14.95 4.39 9.75
N ALA A 119 14.88 5.41 10.59
CA ALA A 119 14.82 6.80 10.14
C ALA A 119 16.09 7.23 9.39
N LYS A 120 17.28 6.83 9.87
CA LYS A 120 18.57 7.11 9.22
C LYS A 120 18.68 6.39 7.87
N GLU A 121 18.24 5.16 7.77
CA GLU A 121 18.25 4.38 6.53
C GLU A 121 17.27 4.97 5.50
N HIS A 122 16.08 5.34 5.93
CA HIS A 122 15.07 5.96 5.06
C HIS A 122 15.56 7.29 4.46
N TYR A 123 16.20 8.14 5.26
CA TYR A 123 16.73 9.44 4.83
C TYR A 123 18.23 9.42 4.51
N SER A 124 18.82 8.26 4.23
CA SER A 124 20.28 8.11 4.01
C SER A 124 20.82 9.04 2.91
N ASP A 125 20.03 9.33 1.88
CA ASP A 125 20.40 10.23 0.79
C ASP A 125 20.55 11.70 1.24
N LEU A 126 20.02 12.04 2.42
CA LEU A 126 20.12 13.34 3.06
C LEU A 126 21.19 13.41 4.16
N ALA A 127 21.95 12.32 4.38
CA ALA A 127 22.89 12.20 5.52
C ALA A 127 23.94 13.31 5.58
N SER A 128 24.37 13.86 4.42
CA SER A 128 25.34 14.96 4.33
C SER A 128 24.72 16.35 4.58
N ARG A 129 23.41 16.45 4.75
CA ARG A 129 22.74 17.74 4.91
C ARG A 129 22.77 18.20 6.38
N PRO A 130 23.01 19.50 6.66
CA PRO A 130 23.09 20.02 8.03
C PRO A 130 21.84 19.77 8.89
N PHE A 131 20.65 19.67 8.26
CA PHE A 131 19.39 19.43 8.94
C PHE A 131 19.10 17.95 9.23
N PHE A 132 19.92 17.01 8.75
CA PHE A 132 19.66 15.57 8.88
C PHE A 132 19.50 15.12 10.34
N PRO A 133 20.33 15.51 11.31
CA PRO A 133 20.14 15.10 12.70
C PRO A 133 18.80 15.58 13.29
N SER A 134 18.37 16.79 12.94
CA SER A 134 17.09 17.33 13.39
C SER A 134 15.90 16.63 12.73
N LEU A 135 16.03 16.20 11.49
CA LEU A 135 15.02 15.42 10.77
C LEU A 135 14.85 14.04 11.43
N VAL A 136 15.94 13.33 11.71
CA VAL A 136 15.91 12.03 12.40
C VAL A 136 15.25 12.18 13.77
N LYS A 137 15.70 13.14 14.58
CA LYS A 137 15.09 13.43 15.90
C LYS A 137 13.59 13.71 15.80
N TYR A 138 13.17 14.46 14.78
CA TYR A 138 11.76 14.79 14.57
C TYR A 138 10.92 13.56 14.23
N ILE A 139 11.38 12.70 13.33
CA ILE A 139 10.64 11.50 12.91
C ILE A 139 10.53 10.47 14.05
N THR A 140 11.50 10.43 14.96
CA THR A 140 11.57 9.45 16.07
C THR A 140 11.08 9.99 17.42
N GLN A 141 10.43 11.14 17.45
CA GLN A 141 10.07 11.87 18.69
C GLN A 141 8.97 11.21 19.54
N GLY A 142 8.47 10.02 19.17
CA GLY A 142 7.43 9.28 19.90
C GLY A 142 6.02 9.39 19.31
N THR A 143 5.72 10.42 18.51
CA THR A 143 4.49 10.44 17.71
C THR A 143 4.65 9.49 16.52
N PRO A 144 3.69 8.59 16.25
CA PRO A 144 3.81 7.66 15.14
C PRO A 144 3.75 8.37 13.78
N VAL A 145 4.28 7.69 12.77
CA VAL A 145 4.01 7.96 11.37
C VAL A 145 2.98 6.95 10.85
N ILE A 146 2.30 7.27 9.75
CA ILE A 146 1.49 6.31 9.01
C ILE A 146 2.22 5.99 7.72
N ALA A 147 2.79 4.79 7.64
CA ALA A 147 3.42 4.25 6.45
C ALA A 147 2.39 3.54 5.59
N MET A 148 2.39 3.78 4.29
CA MET A 148 1.42 3.24 3.33
C MET A 148 2.11 2.84 2.04
N VAL A 149 1.53 1.84 1.35
CA VAL A 149 1.88 1.47 -0.02
C VAL A 149 0.63 1.60 -0.88
N TRP A 150 0.73 2.41 -1.92
CA TRP A 150 -0.34 2.64 -2.89
C TRP A 150 0.03 2.07 -4.24
N GLU A 151 -0.94 1.43 -4.92
CA GLU A 151 -0.74 0.79 -6.23
C GLU A 151 -1.69 1.41 -7.26
N GLY A 152 -1.18 1.61 -8.47
CA GLY A 152 -1.98 2.07 -9.61
C GLY A 152 -1.13 2.72 -10.70
N LYS A 153 -1.76 3.02 -11.83
CA LYS A 153 -1.09 3.57 -13.01
C LYS A 153 -0.40 4.90 -12.70
N ASP A 154 0.93 4.95 -12.92
CA ASP A 154 1.76 6.15 -12.73
C ASP A 154 1.69 6.71 -11.28
N VAL A 155 1.47 5.84 -10.27
CA VAL A 155 1.19 6.27 -8.88
C VAL A 155 2.35 7.02 -8.24
N ILE A 156 3.61 6.72 -8.63
CA ILE A 156 4.78 7.42 -8.11
C ILE A 156 4.73 8.89 -8.53
N ARG A 157 4.63 9.17 -9.83
CA ARG A 157 4.60 10.53 -10.35
C ARG A 157 3.34 11.29 -9.93
N GLN A 158 2.18 10.66 -10.03
CA GLN A 158 0.91 11.29 -9.66
C GLN A 158 0.81 11.49 -8.14
N GLY A 159 1.29 10.53 -7.34
CA GLY A 159 1.38 10.67 -5.88
C GLY A 159 2.23 11.88 -5.48
N ARG A 160 3.38 12.09 -6.14
CA ARG A 160 4.22 13.29 -5.96
C ARG A 160 3.47 14.59 -6.29
N ARG A 161 2.67 14.60 -7.36
CA ARG A 161 1.85 15.77 -7.73
C ARG A 161 0.76 16.03 -6.70
N MET A 162 0.09 14.97 -6.20
CA MET A 162 -0.92 15.08 -5.14
C MET A 162 -0.32 15.59 -3.82
N VAL A 163 0.90 15.15 -3.50
CA VAL A 163 1.64 15.60 -2.31
C VAL A 163 2.06 17.07 -2.43
N GLY A 164 2.51 17.50 -3.59
CA GLY A 164 2.97 18.87 -3.85
C GLY A 164 4.45 19.11 -3.56
N ALA A 165 4.93 20.30 -3.91
CA ALA A 165 6.32 20.71 -3.74
C ALA A 165 6.81 20.54 -2.28
N THR A 166 8.12 20.28 -2.10
CA THR A 166 8.72 20.07 -0.76
C THR A 166 8.58 21.31 0.13
N LYS A 167 8.61 22.50 -0.46
CA LYS A 167 8.32 23.76 0.23
C LYS A 167 6.81 24.05 0.10
N PRO A 168 6.05 24.04 1.20
CA PRO A 168 4.59 24.15 1.14
C PRO A 168 4.08 25.46 0.49
N LEU A 169 4.80 26.57 0.68
CA LEU A 169 4.41 27.86 0.12
C LEU A 169 4.62 27.95 -1.40
N GLU A 170 5.39 27.04 -1.98
CA GLU A 170 5.60 26.89 -3.43
C GLU A 170 4.72 25.75 -4.01
N ALA A 171 4.00 25.03 -3.15
CA ALA A 171 3.15 23.92 -3.57
C ALA A 171 1.82 24.43 -4.12
N ASP A 172 1.28 23.69 -5.10
CA ASP A 172 -0.07 23.94 -5.62
C ASP A 172 -1.09 23.93 -4.46
N PRO A 173 -1.97 24.95 -4.35
CA PRO A 173 -2.99 25.00 -3.29
C PRO A 173 -3.90 23.77 -3.23
N GLY A 174 -4.10 23.08 -4.37
CA GLY A 174 -4.86 21.82 -4.44
C GLY A 174 -4.09 20.59 -3.97
N SER A 175 -2.78 20.67 -3.78
CA SER A 175 -1.95 19.59 -3.26
C SER A 175 -2.07 19.45 -1.74
N ILE A 176 -1.66 18.30 -1.20
CA ILE A 176 -1.71 18.03 0.25
C ILE A 176 -0.87 19.04 1.02
N ARG A 177 0.35 19.35 0.57
CA ARG A 177 1.20 20.34 1.22
C ARG A 177 0.68 21.76 1.08
N GLY A 178 0.19 22.13 -0.10
CA GLY A 178 -0.42 23.45 -0.31
C GLY A 178 -1.65 23.70 0.56
N GLN A 179 -2.42 22.65 0.83
CA GLN A 179 -3.63 22.74 1.64
C GLN A 179 -3.33 22.67 3.15
N TYR A 180 -2.36 21.85 3.58
CA TYR A 180 -2.21 21.52 5.00
C TYR A 180 -0.88 21.97 5.61
N ALA A 181 0.07 22.50 4.88
CA ALA A 181 1.37 22.88 5.41
C ALA A 181 1.75 24.32 5.09
N VAL A 182 2.56 24.92 5.97
CA VAL A 182 3.12 26.26 5.77
C VAL A 182 4.64 26.30 6.00
N SER A 183 5.23 25.21 6.54
CA SER A 183 6.65 25.14 6.90
C SER A 183 7.31 23.91 6.29
N VAL A 184 8.53 24.05 5.78
CA VAL A 184 9.32 22.95 5.24
C VAL A 184 9.64 21.88 6.30
N GLY A 185 9.91 22.30 7.53
CA GLY A 185 10.22 21.40 8.64
C GLY A 185 8.99 20.61 9.16
N ARG A 186 7.78 21.02 8.79
CA ARG A 186 6.51 20.39 9.14
C ARG A 186 5.61 20.36 7.92
N ASN A 187 6.01 19.53 6.93
CA ASN A 187 5.38 19.46 5.60
C ASN A 187 4.55 18.18 5.38
N ILE A 188 4.02 17.61 6.48
CA ILE A 188 2.92 16.65 6.57
C ILE A 188 3.25 15.25 6.07
N ILE A 189 3.86 15.10 4.89
CA ILE A 189 3.86 13.86 4.13
C ILE A 189 5.17 13.67 3.37
N HIS A 190 5.53 12.40 3.15
CA HIS A 190 6.60 11.96 2.25
C HIS A 190 6.00 11.08 1.15
N ALA A 191 6.59 11.11 -0.03
CA ALA A 191 6.30 10.21 -1.15
C ALA A 191 7.60 9.87 -1.87
N SER A 192 7.73 8.63 -2.32
CA SER A 192 8.85 8.19 -3.17
C SER A 192 9.00 9.09 -4.39
N ASP A 193 10.22 9.38 -4.80
CA ASP A 193 10.52 10.30 -5.91
C ASP A 193 10.82 9.60 -7.24
N GLY A 194 10.96 8.27 -7.22
CA GLY A 194 11.19 7.42 -8.38
C GLY A 194 10.95 5.96 -8.07
N PHE A 195 11.09 5.09 -9.07
CA PHE A 195 10.85 3.66 -8.93
C PHE A 195 11.89 2.99 -8.02
N ASP A 196 13.16 3.36 -8.13
CA ASP A 196 14.23 2.83 -7.29
C ASP A 196 14.04 3.22 -5.82
N SER A 197 13.66 4.48 -5.55
CA SER A 197 13.33 4.93 -4.20
C SER A 197 12.07 4.25 -3.67
N ALA A 198 11.04 4.03 -4.49
CA ALA A 198 9.86 3.27 -4.08
C ALA A 198 10.23 1.83 -3.69
N THR A 199 11.07 1.16 -4.50
CA THR A 199 11.55 -0.19 -4.22
C THR A 199 12.32 -0.26 -2.90
N LYS A 200 13.28 0.66 -2.69
CA LYS A 200 14.06 0.78 -1.46
C LYS A 200 13.18 1.05 -0.24
N GLU A 201 12.31 2.05 -0.34
CA GLU A 201 11.45 2.50 0.76
C GLU A 201 10.40 1.46 1.14
N ILE A 202 9.72 0.83 0.18
CA ILE A 202 8.76 -0.25 0.46
C ILE A 202 9.48 -1.41 1.15
N GLY A 203 10.62 -1.87 0.63
CA GLY A 203 11.39 -2.98 1.21
C GLY A 203 11.98 -2.67 2.59
N LEU A 204 12.24 -1.39 2.90
CA LEU A 204 12.69 -0.95 4.21
C LEU A 204 11.56 -0.93 5.25
N TRP A 205 10.35 -0.57 4.85
CA TRP A 205 9.22 -0.38 5.76
C TRP A 205 8.30 -1.59 5.85
N PHE A 206 8.20 -2.43 4.82
CA PHE A 206 7.25 -3.54 4.74
C PHE A 206 7.93 -4.83 4.32
N ASN A 207 7.49 -5.94 4.92
CA ASN A 207 7.77 -7.27 4.41
C ASN A 207 6.75 -7.61 3.30
N GLU A 208 7.09 -8.52 2.39
CA GLU A 208 6.18 -8.95 1.32
C GLU A 208 4.84 -9.48 1.85
N SER A 209 4.85 -10.16 3.00
CA SER A 209 3.66 -10.68 3.66
C SER A 209 2.71 -9.61 4.20
N GLU A 210 3.17 -8.36 4.35
CA GLU A 210 2.34 -7.22 4.76
C GLU A 210 1.67 -6.54 3.55
N LEU A 211 2.03 -6.92 2.34
CA LEU A 211 1.48 -6.34 1.11
C LEU A 211 0.27 -7.16 0.64
N ALA A 212 -0.92 -6.57 0.74
CA ALA A 212 -2.15 -7.21 0.32
C ALA A 212 -2.22 -7.40 -1.20
N SER A 213 -2.59 -8.60 -1.63
CA SER A 213 -2.88 -8.91 -3.03
C SER A 213 -4.40 -9.07 -3.19
N TYR A 214 -5.04 -8.08 -3.80
CA TYR A 214 -6.47 -8.09 -4.11
C TYR A 214 -6.76 -7.21 -5.32
N GLU A 215 -7.90 -7.43 -5.95
CA GLU A 215 -8.38 -6.61 -7.05
C GLU A 215 -9.71 -5.96 -6.65
N PRO A 216 -9.79 -4.61 -6.57
CA PRO A 216 -11.06 -3.92 -6.36
C PRO A 216 -12.03 -4.22 -7.51
N CYS A 217 -13.32 -4.39 -7.22
CA CYS A 217 -14.34 -4.71 -8.23
C CYS A 217 -14.44 -3.68 -9.38
N THR A 218 -14.03 -2.46 -9.14
CA THR A 218 -14.00 -1.36 -10.13
C THR A 218 -12.64 -1.18 -10.80
N TRP A 219 -11.62 -1.99 -10.45
CA TRP A 219 -10.24 -1.80 -10.90
C TRP A 219 -10.10 -1.76 -12.41
N GLY A 220 -10.72 -2.72 -13.11
CA GLY A 220 -10.71 -2.77 -14.57
C GLY A 220 -11.33 -1.55 -15.24
N GLN A 221 -12.35 -0.93 -14.61
CA GLN A 221 -12.97 0.30 -15.12
C GLN A 221 -12.10 1.54 -14.88
N ILE A 222 -11.44 1.62 -13.72
CA ILE A 222 -10.59 2.74 -13.33
C ILE A 222 -9.28 2.74 -14.15
N MET A 223 -8.73 1.54 -14.44
CA MET A 223 -7.45 1.38 -15.12
C MET A 223 -7.58 1.14 -16.62
N ALA A 224 -8.80 1.13 -17.18
CA ALA A 224 -9.02 0.92 -18.62
C ALA A 224 -8.31 2.00 -19.45
N ASP A 225 -7.61 1.55 -20.49
CA ASP A 225 -7.15 2.38 -21.60
C ASP A 225 -8.18 2.23 -22.73
N ASN A 226 -8.92 3.29 -23.06
CA ASN A 226 -9.87 3.31 -24.18
C ASN A 226 -9.14 3.45 -25.51
#